data_60a68852e031748ae5b4ec223d441bf3
#
_entry.id   60a68852e031748ae5b4ec223d441bf3
#
_cell.length_a   1.000
_cell.length_b   1.000
_cell.length_c   1.000
_cell.angle_alpha   90.00
_cell.angle_beta   90.00
_cell.angle_gamma   90.00
#
_symmetry.space_group_name_H-M   'P 1'
#
loop_
_entity.id
_entity.type
_entity.pdbx_description
1 polymer ?
#
loop_
_entity_poly.entity_id
_entity_poly.type
_entity_poly.pdbx_seq_one_letter_code
_entity_poly.pdbx_strand_id
1 'polypeptide(L)'
;MEELISKENAIFEILQRFLDAKLEFIMVGGYAVSSYKHRFSVDADIVVQSHDLEKFESILKKEKFKKVRDKNLDNVYSSRFMRYEKDLASVDLMIDAVASRNTNASFSYQLLLRNAFKRKIQGIEKEISALVPSKELIIVLKLHSGRLTDFRDIAALAKDTNTNIIKKFLFIGDLKVLQDN
;
A
#
# COMPACT_ATOMS: atom_id res chain seq x y z
N MET A 1 16.39 -3.61 -18.70
CA MET A 1 16.01 -4.78 -17.85
C MET A 1 16.76 -4.70 -16.51
N GLU A 2 18.07 -4.62 -16.51
CA GLU A 2 18.92 -4.56 -15.29
C GLU A 2 18.54 -3.43 -14.33
N GLU A 3 18.24 -2.25 -14.86
CA GLU A 3 17.79 -1.11 -14.05
C GLU A 3 16.48 -1.37 -13.28
N LEU A 4 15.52 -2.05 -13.90
CA LEU A 4 14.26 -2.42 -13.27
C LEU A 4 14.46 -3.47 -12.17
N ILE A 5 15.33 -4.44 -12.41
CA ILE A 5 15.70 -5.48 -11.42
C ILE A 5 16.40 -4.82 -10.23
N SER A 6 17.38 -3.94 -10.48
CA SER A 6 18.09 -3.22 -9.43
C SER A 6 17.14 -2.40 -8.56
N LYS A 7 16.17 -1.71 -9.19
CA LYS A 7 15.14 -0.95 -8.50
C LYS A 7 14.25 -1.83 -7.62
N GLU A 8 13.74 -2.92 -8.16
CA GLU A 8 12.91 -3.87 -7.41
C GLU A 8 13.70 -4.49 -6.26
N ASN A 9 14.95 -4.88 -6.50
CA ASN A 9 15.83 -5.43 -5.46
C ASN A 9 16.04 -4.45 -4.30
N ALA A 10 16.26 -3.16 -4.59
CA ALA A 10 16.38 -2.13 -3.55
C ALA A 10 15.09 -1.97 -2.73
N ILE A 11 13.92 -2.07 -3.37
CA ILE A 11 12.62 -2.06 -2.70
C ILE A 11 12.48 -3.29 -1.79
N PHE A 12 12.78 -4.49 -2.29
CA PHE A 12 12.66 -5.71 -1.48
C PHE A 12 13.66 -5.73 -0.32
N GLU A 13 14.86 -5.20 -0.50
CA GLU A 13 15.85 -5.05 0.57
C GLU A 13 15.35 -4.14 1.70
N ILE A 14 14.82 -2.97 1.39
CA ILE A 14 14.32 -2.07 2.43
C ILE A 14 13.10 -2.66 3.16
N LEU A 15 12.19 -3.31 2.44
CA LEU A 15 11.06 -4.00 3.04
C LEU A 15 11.51 -5.14 3.96
N GLN A 16 12.54 -5.90 3.55
CA GLN A 16 13.13 -6.95 4.40
C GLN A 16 13.76 -6.36 5.67
N ARG A 17 14.43 -5.18 5.59
CA ARG A 17 14.96 -4.49 6.77
C ARG A 17 13.86 -4.12 7.78
N PHE A 18 12.69 -3.71 7.29
CA PHE A 18 11.55 -3.45 8.17
C PHE A 18 11.08 -4.73 8.87
N LEU A 19 10.97 -5.84 8.15
CA LEU A 19 10.60 -7.14 8.70
C LEU A 19 11.61 -7.67 9.72
N ASP A 20 12.91 -7.54 9.43
CA ASP A 20 14.00 -7.95 10.34
C ASP A 20 13.97 -7.13 11.64
N ALA A 21 13.58 -5.87 11.56
CA ALA A 21 13.37 -4.99 12.71
C ALA A 21 12.03 -5.23 13.43
N LYS A 22 11.25 -6.23 12.98
CA LYS A 22 9.91 -6.57 13.51
C LYS A 22 8.91 -5.41 13.44
N LEU A 23 9.07 -4.53 12.44
CA LEU A 23 8.12 -3.47 12.17
C LEU A 23 6.95 -4.03 11.37
N GLU A 24 5.74 -3.81 11.86
CA GLU A 24 4.52 -4.24 11.18
C GLU A 24 4.10 -3.18 10.15
N PHE A 25 3.82 -3.63 8.94
CA PHE A 25 3.25 -2.81 7.88
C PHE A 25 2.27 -3.63 7.03
N ILE A 26 1.38 -2.95 6.36
CA ILE A 26 0.43 -3.55 5.43
C ILE A 26 0.79 -3.10 4.02
N MET A 27 1.11 -4.05 3.16
CA MET A 27 1.39 -3.79 1.75
C MET A 27 0.10 -3.48 1.02
N VAL A 28 0.07 -2.37 0.29
CA VAL A 28 -1.02 -1.99 -0.61
C VAL A 28 -0.48 -1.72 -2.01
N GLY A 29 -1.24 -1.06 -2.88
CA GLY A 29 -0.74 -0.69 -4.21
C GLY A 29 -0.39 -1.87 -5.12
N GLY A 30 0.64 -1.69 -5.93
CA GLY A 30 1.04 -2.65 -6.96
C GLY A 30 1.52 -3.99 -6.42
N TYR A 31 2.35 -3.99 -5.39
CA TYR A 31 2.85 -5.22 -4.79
C TYR A 31 1.78 -6.00 -4.02
N ALA A 32 0.75 -5.35 -3.50
CA ALA A 32 -0.40 -6.05 -2.96
C ALA A 32 -1.12 -6.86 -4.06
N VAL A 33 -1.30 -6.27 -5.25
CA VAL A 33 -1.84 -6.98 -6.41
C VAL A 33 -0.94 -8.15 -6.80
N SER A 34 0.39 -7.95 -6.83
CA SER A 34 1.34 -8.97 -7.25
C SER A 34 1.32 -10.21 -6.35
N SER A 35 0.91 -10.10 -5.09
CA SER A 35 0.75 -11.23 -4.19
C SER A 35 -0.40 -12.19 -4.57
N TYR A 36 -1.30 -11.74 -5.42
CA TYR A 36 -2.43 -12.53 -5.95
C TYR A 36 -2.26 -12.88 -7.43
N LYS A 37 -1.76 -11.92 -8.21
CA LYS A 37 -1.49 -12.07 -9.63
C LYS A 37 -0.18 -11.37 -9.95
N HIS A 38 0.83 -12.13 -10.35
CA HIS A 38 2.16 -11.58 -10.62
C HIS A 38 2.10 -10.39 -11.58
N ARG A 39 2.67 -9.29 -11.16
CA ARG A 39 2.89 -8.07 -11.94
C ARG A 39 4.08 -7.31 -11.37
N PHE A 40 4.75 -6.57 -12.20
CA PHE A 40 5.81 -5.67 -11.79
C PHE A 40 5.24 -4.37 -11.17
N SER A 41 5.90 -3.85 -10.13
CA SER A 41 5.63 -2.53 -9.57
C SER A 41 6.92 -1.72 -9.45
N VAL A 42 6.81 -0.41 -9.59
CA VAL A 42 7.96 0.52 -9.56
C VAL A 42 8.16 1.19 -8.21
N ASP A 43 7.19 1.08 -7.33
CA ASP A 43 7.16 1.67 -5.98
C ASP A 43 6.52 0.70 -5.00
N ALA A 44 6.92 0.80 -3.74
CA ALA A 44 6.27 0.10 -2.65
C ALA A 44 5.34 1.07 -1.91
N ASP A 45 4.07 0.70 -1.85
CA ASP A 45 3.06 1.40 -1.07
C ASP A 45 2.80 0.62 0.22
N ILE A 46 3.12 1.18 1.39
CA ILE A 46 2.87 0.53 2.68
C ILE A 46 2.11 1.43 3.64
N VAL A 47 1.25 0.82 4.44
CA VAL A 47 0.52 1.50 5.51
C VAL A 47 1.16 1.13 6.83
N VAL A 48 1.50 2.13 7.62
CA VAL A 48 2.19 2.00 8.91
C VAL A 48 1.46 2.77 9.99
N GLN A 49 1.70 2.43 11.25
CA GLN A 49 1.14 3.18 12.38
C GLN A 49 2.06 4.33 12.78
N SER A 50 1.48 5.45 13.19
CA SER A 50 2.22 6.66 13.59
C SER A 50 3.21 6.43 14.72
N HIS A 51 2.91 5.54 15.67
CA HIS A 51 3.80 5.25 16.80
C HIS A 51 5.11 4.52 16.41
N ASP A 52 5.16 3.88 15.23
CA ASP A 52 6.37 3.24 14.71
C ASP A 52 7.10 4.08 13.65
N LEU A 53 6.54 5.24 13.26
CA LEU A 53 7.05 6.05 12.16
C LEU A 53 8.54 6.38 12.30
N GLU A 54 8.98 6.80 13.48
CA GLU A 54 10.40 7.14 13.72
C GLU A 54 11.35 5.97 13.45
N LYS A 55 10.92 4.74 13.73
CA LYS A 55 11.71 3.53 13.47
C LYS A 55 11.84 3.28 11.95
N PHE A 56 10.73 3.44 11.19
CA PHE A 56 10.76 3.35 9.74
C PHE A 56 11.67 4.41 9.13
N GLU A 57 11.54 5.66 9.57
CA GLU A 57 12.39 6.77 9.11
C GLU A 57 13.88 6.54 9.41
N SER A 58 14.19 6.02 10.58
CA SER A 58 15.57 5.69 10.98
C SER A 58 16.19 4.65 10.03
N ILE A 59 15.46 3.58 9.70
CA ILE A 59 15.93 2.55 8.77
C ILE A 59 16.08 3.12 7.35
N LEU A 60 15.08 3.86 6.86
CA LEU A 60 15.13 4.51 5.55
C LEU A 60 16.35 5.41 5.41
N LYS A 61 16.62 6.24 6.43
CA LYS A 61 17.79 7.12 6.47
C LYS A 61 19.10 6.34 6.46
N LYS A 62 19.21 5.27 7.26
CA LYS A 62 20.38 4.39 7.32
C LYS A 62 20.66 3.75 5.95
N GLU A 63 19.61 3.33 5.25
CA GLU A 63 19.69 2.75 3.91
C GLU A 63 19.77 3.81 2.79
N LYS A 64 19.99 5.09 3.16
CA LYS A 64 20.20 6.24 2.26
C LYS A 64 18.98 6.63 1.40
N PHE A 65 17.78 6.25 1.81
CA PHE A 65 16.56 6.79 1.22
C PHE A 65 16.36 8.24 1.70
N LYS A 66 16.01 9.13 0.78
CA LYS A 66 15.74 10.54 1.05
C LYS A 66 14.25 10.80 1.02
N LYS A 67 13.75 11.55 2.00
CA LYS A 67 12.36 12.00 2.01
C LYS A 67 12.19 13.08 0.95
N VAL A 68 11.37 12.82 -0.06
CA VAL A 68 11.10 13.74 -1.19
C VAL A 68 9.71 14.36 -1.12
N ARG A 69 8.80 13.73 -0.36
CA ARG A 69 7.46 14.26 -0.12
C ARG A 69 7.02 13.98 1.30
N ASP A 70 6.29 14.94 1.86
CA ASP A 70 5.68 14.86 3.18
C ASP A 70 4.41 15.70 3.16
N LYS A 71 3.25 15.07 3.38
CA LYS A 71 1.96 15.75 3.28
C LYS A 71 0.98 15.21 4.33
N ASN A 72 0.48 16.09 5.18
CA ASN A 72 -0.69 15.79 6.00
C ASN A 72 -1.93 15.75 5.11
N LEU A 73 -2.81 14.80 5.38
CA LEU A 73 -4.06 14.61 4.65
C LEU A 73 -5.22 15.05 5.55
N ASP A 74 -6.06 15.92 5.00
CA ASP A 74 -7.27 16.37 5.68
C ASP A 74 -8.37 15.32 5.51
N ASN A 75 -8.39 14.36 6.44
CA ASN A 75 -9.39 13.31 6.51
C ASN A 75 -9.67 12.92 7.96
N VAL A 76 -10.69 12.07 8.17
CA VAL A 76 -11.15 11.65 9.51
C VAL A 76 -10.07 11.00 10.38
N TYR A 77 -9.00 10.49 9.80
CA TYR A 77 -7.90 9.84 10.51
C TYR A 77 -6.68 10.75 10.67
N SER A 78 -6.74 12.02 10.21
CA SER A 78 -5.59 12.94 10.18
C SER A 78 -4.32 12.25 9.63
N SER A 79 -4.50 11.43 8.60
CA SER A 79 -3.43 10.60 8.08
C SER A 79 -2.37 11.44 7.35
N ARG A 80 -1.19 10.86 7.16
CA ARG A 80 -0.05 11.52 6.54
C ARG A 80 0.50 10.63 5.42
N PHE A 81 0.97 11.25 4.36
CA PHE A 81 1.64 10.58 3.25
C PHE A 81 3.08 11.06 3.17
N MET A 82 4.02 10.12 3.07
CA MET A 82 5.44 10.41 2.91
C MET A 82 6.02 9.54 1.81
N ARG A 83 6.83 10.13 0.93
CA ARG A 83 7.58 9.39 -0.09
C ARG A 83 9.07 9.48 0.19
N TYR A 84 9.72 8.34 0.10
CA TYR A 84 11.17 8.20 0.21
C TYR A 84 11.72 7.60 -1.07
N GLU A 85 12.84 8.13 -1.53
CA GLU A 85 13.49 7.69 -2.77
C GLU A 85 14.99 7.45 -2.55
N LYS A 86 15.50 6.44 -3.22
CA LYS A 86 16.91 6.13 -3.36
C LYS A 86 17.15 5.65 -4.78
N ASP A 87 17.99 6.37 -5.51
CA ASP A 87 18.19 6.15 -6.95
C ASP A 87 16.82 6.16 -7.67
N LEU A 88 16.42 5.04 -8.26
CA LEU A 88 15.13 4.89 -8.92
C LEU A 88 14.06 4.18 -8.08
N ALA A 89 14.43 3.68 -6.90
CA ALA A 89 13.50 2.99 -6.01
C ALA A 89 12.73 3.99 -5.16
N SER A 90 11.43 3.77 -4.98
CA SER A 90 10.59 4.59 -4.11
C SER A 90 9.74 3.77 -3.15
N VAL A 91 9.56 4.31 -1.94
CA VAL A 91 8.71 3.75 -0.89
C VAL A 91 7.76 4.84 -0.42
N ASP A 92 6.48 4.55 -0.50
CA ASP A 92 5.39 5.40 -0.01
C ASP A 92 4.90 4.90 1.34
N LEU A 93 5.04 5.72 2.37
CA LEU A 93 4.46 5.49 3.68
C LEU A 93 3.13 6.21 3.78
N MET A 94 2.06 5.46 4.01
CA MET A 94 0.75 5.99 4.41
C MET A 94 0.59 5.75 5.91
N ILE A 95 0.45 6.82 6.68
CA ILE A 95 0.43 6.75 8.13
C ILE A 95 -1.01 6.73 8.63
N ASP A 96 -1.34 5.70 9.43
CA ASP A 96 -2.63 5.43 10.09
C ASP A 96 -3.83 5.14 9.16
N ALA A 97 -3.77 5.53 7.88
CA ALA A 97 -4.84 5.23 6.92
C ALA A 97 -4.38 5.35 5.46
N VAL A 98 -5.09 4.66 4.57
CA VAL A 98 -5.09 4.94 3.13
C VAL A 98 -6.20 5.93 2.83
N ALA A 99 -5.89 7.01 2.14
CA ALA A 99 -6.87 8.00 1.70
C ALA A 99 -6.89 8.12 0.17
N SER A 100 -8.08 8.12 -0.40
CA SER A 100 -8.28 8.39 -1.83
C SER A 100 -8.45 9.88 -2.07
N ARG A 101 -7.74 10.41 -3.06
CA ARG A 101 -7.89 11.82 -3.48
C ARG A 101 -9.13 12.04 -4.34
N ASN A 102 -9.62 11.00 -5.02
CA ASN A 102 -10.72 11.14 -5.97
C ASN A 102 -12.09 11.09 -5.28
N THR A 103 -12.20 10.35 -4.19
CA THR A 103 -13.49 10.09 -3.51
C THR A 103 -13.50 10.52 -2.05
N ASN A 104 -12.38 11.05 -1.53
CA ASN A 104 -12.16 11.34 -0.11
C ASN A 104 -12.35 10.14 0.84
N ALA A 105 -12.54 8.94 0.30
CA ALA A 105 -12.65 7.73 1.10
C ALA A 105 -11.34 7.46 1.86
N SER A 106 -11.47 7.07 3.12
CA SER A 106 -10.35 6.75 4.00
C SER A 106 -10.54 5.41 4.67
N PHE A 107 -9.49 4.59 4.67
CA PHE A 107 -9.48 3.24 5.23
C PHE A 107 -8.41 3.18 6.31
N SER A 108 -8.81 3.03 7.58
CA SER A 108 -7.87 3.03 8.70
C SER A 108 -6.93 1.83 8.67
N TYR A 109 -5.74 1.98 9.26
CA TYR A 109 -4.80 0.89 9.47
C TYR A 109 -5.48 -0.33 10.12
N GLN A 110 -6.33 -0.11 11.14
CA GLN A 110 -7.01 -1.19 11.85
C GLN A 110 -8.03 -1.94 10.98
N LEU A 111 -8.72 -1.24 10.07
CA LEU A 111 -9.60 -1.90 9.11
C LEU A 111 -8.81 -2.77 8.14
N LEU A 112 -7.70 -2.23 7.62
CA LEU A 112 -6.81 -2.97 6.73
C LEU A 112 -6.22 -4.20 7.44
N LEU A 113 -5.72 -4.03 8.67
CA LEU A 113 -5.11 -5.11 9.46
C LEU A 113 -6.09 -6.27 9.71
N ARG A 114 -7.33 -5.97 10.11
CA ARG A 114 -8.36 -7.01 10.35
C ARG A 114 -8.71 -7.82 9.10
N ASN A 115 -8.44 -7.29 7.93
CA ASN A 115 -8.72 -7.91 6.64
C ASN A 115 -7.45 -8.24 5.85
N ALA A 116 -6.28 -8.24 6.51
CA ALA A 116 -5.01 -8.59 5.91
C ALA A 116 -4.58 -10.01 6.27
N PHE A 117 -3.86 -10.63 5.36
CA PHE A 117 -3.31 -11.97 5.51
C PHE A 117 -1.82 -11.93 5.17
N LYS A 118 -1.02 -12.75 5.83
CA LYS A 118 0.39 -12.93 5.46
C LYS A 118 0.46 -13.62 4.10
N ARG A 119 1.03 -12.94 3.13
CA ARG A 119 1.16 -13.42 1.76
C ARG A 119 2.59 -13.27 1.26
N LYS A 120 2.97 -14.19 0.39
CA LYS A 120 4.22 -14.14 -0.35
C LYS A 120 4.08 -13.14 -1.51
N ILE A 121 5.00 -12.23 -1.62
CA ILE A 121 5.11 -11.26 -2.69
C ILE A 121 6.37 -11.62 -3.47
N GLN A 122 6.18 -11.98 -4.73
CA GLN A 122 7.25 -12.40 -5.62
C GLN A 122 7.68 -11.23 -6.50
N GLY A 123 8.94 -10.86 -6.44
CA GLY A 123 9.63 -10.04 -7.43
C GLY A 123 10.31 -10.88 -8.51
N ILE A 124 11.17 -10.26 -9.30
CA ILE A 124 11.93 -10.96 -10.36
C ILE A 124 12.97 -11.88 -9.73
N GLU A 125 13.76 -11.38 -8.78
CA GLU A 125 14.85 -12.14 -8.14
C GLU A 125 14.63 -12.40 -6.66
N LYS A 126 13.82 -11.59 -6.00
CA LYS A 126 13.60 -11.64 -4.54
C LYS A 126 12.14 -11.88 -4.20
N GLU A 127 11.92 -12.35 -2.99
CA GLU A 127 10.58 -12.53 -2.43
C GLU A 127 10.55 -12.10 -0.98
N ILE A 128 9.39 -11.63 -0.52
CA ILE A 128 9.13 -11.33 0.88
C ILE A 128 7.76 -11.88 1.29
N SER A 129 7.55 -12.02 2.60
CA SER A 129 6.23 -12.32 3.16
C SER A 129 5.77 -11.14 4.01
N ALA A 130 4.68 -10.49 3.62
CA ALA A 130 4.12 -9.34 4.31
C ALA A 130 2.61 -9.48 4.50
N LEU A 131 2.03 -8.60 5.32
CA LEU A 131 0.58 -8.48 5.45
C LEU A 131 0.03 -7.78 4.20
N VAL A 132 -0.99 -8.38 3.59
CA VAL A 132 -1.65 -7.89 2.38
C VAL A 132 -3.15 -7.98 2.58
N PRO A 133 -3.95 -6.94 2.26
CA PRO A 133 -5.39 -6.99 2.36
C PRO A 133 -6.01 -8.07 1.47
N SER A 134 -7.24 -8.48 1.76
CA SER A 134 -8.00 -9.38 0.91
C SER A 134 -8.15 -8.81 -0.51
N LYS A 135 -8.39 -9.66 -1.50
CA LYS A 135 -8.62 -9.24 -2.90
C LYS A 135 -9.72 -8.20 -2.99
N GLU A 136 -10.81 -8.43 -2.28
CA GLU A 136 -11.97 -7.56 -2.25
C GLU A 136 -11.63 -6.16 -1.75
N LEU A 137 -10.83 -6.07 -0.68
CA LEU A 137 -10.42 -4.77 -0.14
C LEU A 137 -9.42 -4.07 -1.07
N ILE A 138 -8.49 -4.79 -1.70
CA ILE A 138 -7.61 -4.21 -2.73
C ILE A 138 -8.42 -3.67 -3.90
N ILE A 139 -9.43 -4.41 -4.38
CA ILE A 139 -10.33 -3.94 -5.44
C ILE A 139 -11.01 -2.64 -5.04
N VAL A 140 -11.51 -2.55 -3.81
CA VAL A 140 -12.15 -1.32 -3.29
C VAL A 140 -11.16 -0.14 -3.27
N LEU A 141 -9.95 -0.34 -2.75
CA LEU A 141 -8.91 0.69 -2.77
C LEU A 141 -8.60 1.17 -4.19
N LYS A 142 -8.57 0.24 -5.17
CA LYS A 142 -8.35 0.52 -6.58
C LYS A 142 -9.53 1.27 -7.22
N LEU A 143 -10.77 0.91 -6.90
CA LEU A 143 -11.97 1.62 -7.35
C LEU A 143 -11.96 3.08 -6.88
N HIS A 144 -11.63 3.33 -5.62
CA HIS A 144 -11.52 4.69 -5.09
C HIS A 144 -10.35 5.47 -5.71
N SER A 145 -9.26 4.81 -6.06
CA SER A 145 -8.12 5.44 -6.74
C SER A 145 -8.45 5.83 -8.19
N GLY A 146 -9.17 4.97 -8.94
CA GLY A 146 -9.78 5.24 -10.24
C GLY A 146 -8.81 5.55 -11.39
N ARG A 147 -7.52 5.17 -11.29
CA ARG A 147 -6.55 5.33 -12.37
C ARG A 147 -6.74 4.24 -13.45
N LEU A 148 -6.33 4.50 -14.67
CA LEU A 148 -6.43 3.52 -15.77
C LEU A 148 -5.71 2.19 -15.43
N THR A 149 -4.56 2.27 -14.78
CA THR A 149 -3.82 1.09 -14.29
C THR A 149 -4.59 0.31 -13.23
N ASP A 150 -5.40 0.99 -12.41
CA ASP A 150 -6.18 0.36 -11.35
C ASP A 150 -7.30 -0.52 -11.92
N PHE A 151 -7.90 -0.14 -13.06
CA PHE A 151 -8.90 -0.99 -13.74
C PHE A 151 -8.29 -2.31 -14.26
N ARG A 152 -7.04 -2.28 -14.72
CA ARG A 152 -6.31 -3.51 -15.10
C ARG A 152 -6.06 -4.40 -13.88
N ASP A 153 -5.68 -3.81 -12.76
CA ASP A 153 -5.47 -4.52 -11.49
C ASP A 153 -6.79 -5.14 -11.00
N ILE A 154 -7.90 -4.40 -11.06
CA ILE A 154 -9.23 -4.90 -10.71
C ILE A 154 -9.61 -6.09 -11.58
N ALA A 155 -9.46 -5.99 -12.91
CA ALA A 155 -9.76 -7.09 -13.83
C ALA A 155 -8.91 -8.34 -13.52
N ALA A 156 -7.64 -8.15 -13.16
CA ALA A 156 -6.74 -9.25 -12.78
C ALA A 156 -7.14 -9.94 -11.48
N LEU A 157 -7.74 -9.21 -10.53
CA LEU A 157 -8.16 -9.71 -9.21
C LEU A 157 -9.60 -10.23 -9.19
N ALA A 158 -10.45 -9.83 -10.13
CA ALA A 158 -11.90 -10.03 -10.08
C ALA A 158 -12.35 -11.49 -10.03
N LYS A 159 -11.51 -12.41 -10.52
CA LYS A 159 -11.83 -13.84 -10.49
C LYS A 159 -11.94 -14.34 -9.05
N ASP A 160 -13.00 -15.10 -8.75
CA ASP A 160 -13.26 -15.73 -7.44
C ASP A 160 -13.33 -14.71 -6.27
N THR A 161 -13.88 -13.53 -6.51
CA THR A 161 -14.13 -12.51 -5.48
C THR A 161 -15.59 -12.50 -5.03
N ASN A 162 -15.81 -12.10 -3.78
CA ASN A 162 -17.15 -11.95 -3.22
C ASN A 162 -17.65 -10.50 -3.40
N THR A 163 -18.58 -10.30 -4.33
CA THR A 163 -19.14 -8.98 -4.63
C THR A 163 -19.87 -8.33 -3.45
N ASN A 164 -20.45 -9.12 -2.53
CA ASN A 164 -21.09 -8.58 -1.33
C ASN A 164 -20.06 -7.98 -0.37
N ILE A 165 -18.88 -8.59 -0.27
CA ILE A 165 -17.77 -8.04 0.52
C ILE A 165 -17.25 -6.76 -0.13
N ILE A 166 -17.09 -6.72 -1.46
CA ILE A 166 -16.71 -5.50 -2.20
C ILE A 166 -17.72 -4.39 -1.91
N LYS A 167 -19.04 -4.66 -2.06
CA LYS A 167 -20.10 -3.68 -1.77
C LYS A 167 -20.02 -3.16 -0.34
N LYS A 168 -19.81 -4.05 0.63
CA LYS A 168 -19.67 -3.66 2.03
C LYS A 168 -18.52 -2.68 2.27
N PHE A 169 -17.37 -2.92 1.65
CA PHE A 169 -16.19 -2.06 1.80
C PHE A 169 -16.29 -0.76 1.01
N LEU A 170 -16.98 -0.73 -0.13
CA LEU A 170 -17.17 0.50 -0.91
C LEU A 170 -17.80 1.62 -0.11
N PHE A 171 -18.68 1.30 0.84
CA PHE A 171 -19.37 2.26 1.68
C PHE A 171 -18.69 2.57 3.01
N ILE A 172 -17.50 1.97 3.27
CA ILE A 172 -16.65 2.28 4.42
C ILE A 172 -15.67 3.39 3.99
N GLY A 173 -16.19 4.49 3.53
CA GLY A 173 -15.41 5.67 3.24
C GLY A 173 -15.84 6.82 4.16
N ASP A 174 -15.39 8.03 3.87
CA ASP A 174 -15.86 9.21 4.57
C ASP A 174 -17.40 9.31 4.41
N LEU A 175 -18.12 8.98 5.48
CA LEU A 175 -19.60 8.99 5.51
C LEU A 175 -20.21 10.34 5.15
N LYS A 176 -19.45 11.44 5.27
CA LYS A 176 -19.91 12.77 4.86
C LYS A 176 -20.12 12.87 3.35
N VAL A 177 -19.24 12.30 2.55
CA VAL A 177 -19.33 12.35 1.07
C VAL A 177 -20.47 11.46 0.55
N LEU A 178 -20.81 10.39 1.29
CA LEU A 178 -21.93 9.50 0.94
C LEU A 178 -23.31 10.04 1.35
N GLN A 179 -23.36 11.02 2.26
CA GLN A 179 -24.61 11.69 2.67
C GLN A 179 -24.98 12.87 1.79
N ASP A 180 -24.02 13.43 1.03
CA ASP A 180 -24.22 14.60 0.16
C ASP A 180 -24.49 14.24 -1.31
N ASN A 181 -24.59 12.93 -1.66
CA ASN A 181 -24.97 12.37 -2.95
C ASN A 181 -26.18 11.44 -2.81
#